data_8935070401b7dbca90aeba729f965e1c
#
_entry.id   8935070401b7dbca90aeba729f965e1c
#
_cell.length_a   1.000
_cell.length_b   1.000
_cell.length_c   1.000
_cell.angle_alpha   90.00
_cell.angle_beta   90.00
_cell.angle_gamma   90.00
#
_symmetry.space_group_name_H-M   'P 1'
#
loop_
_entity.id
_entity.type
_entity.pdbx_description
1 polymer ?
#
loop_
_entity_poly.entity_id
_entity_poly.type
_entity_poly.pdbx_seq_one_letter_code
_entity_poly.pdbx_strand_id
1 'polypeptide(L)'
;MEKENVHRDYWIIGETTTEGHIPIRGTTGVIQNVADTLDMLRLNRISHAVLVEENPSYEGMLQKAKDYITWGEIDAEFVAAMIAKRGRLPGNVKVTDEYVAENTDYANIEELAKAVVESKVKLADVGIKPVFRLHPPRKGYEDIRLSVKEGGSLGYRGEEIKDLGKRML
;
A
#
# COMPACT_ATOMS: atom_id res chain seq x y z
N MET A 1 25.24 21.11 8.80
CA MET A 1 24.63 19.78 8.92
C MET A 1 23.27 19.85 8.25
N GLU A 2 23.24 19.63 6.94
CA GLU A 2 22.00 19.47 6.17
C GLU A 2 21.36 18.16 6.63
N LYS A 3 20.16 18.25 7.14
CA LYS A 3 19.32 17.07 7.34
C LYS A 3 18.92 16.63 5.94
N GLU A 4 19.50 15.53 5.46
CA GLU A 4 18.98 14.82 4.30
C GLU A 4 17.51 14.53 4.58
N ASN A 5 16.65 15.20 3.83
CA ASN A 5 15.22 14.87 3.78
C ASN A 5 15.11 13.54 3.04
N VAL A 6 15.25 12.45 3.77
CA VAL A 6 14.92 11.13 3.26
C VAL A 6 13.41 11.11 3.12
N HIS A 7 12.92 11.32 1.91
CA HIS A 7 11.52 11.06 1.59
C HIS A 7 11.26 9.58 1.87
N ARG A 8 10.42 9.31 2.85
CA ARG A 8 9.98 7.95 3.18
C ARG A 8 8.63 7.71 2.55
N ASP A 9 8.57 6.71 1.70
CA ASP A 9 7.29 6.27 1.13
C ASP A 9 6.65 5.24 2.05
N TYR A 10 5.36 5.41 2.32
CA TYR A 10 4.58 4.48 3.13
C TYR A 10 3.73 3.56 2.28
N TRP A 11 3.73 2.31 2.66
CA TRP A 11 2.79 1.35 2.17
C TRP A 11 1.58 1.27 3.08
N ILE A 12 0.39 1.33 2.49
CA ILE A 12 -0.85 1.20 3.21
C ILE A 12 -1.59 -0.03 2.72
N ILE A 13 -1.87 -0.94 3.63
CA ILE A 13 -2.71 -2.11 3.38
C ILE A 13 -4.00 -1.92 4.17
N GLY A 14 -5.14 -1.84 3.46
CA GLY A 14 -6.45 -1.83 4.11
C GLY A 14 -6.82 -3.25 4.54
N GLU A 15 -7.03 -3.46 5.82
CA GLU A 15 -7.57 -4.70 6.36
C GLU A 15 -9.08 -4.57 6.53
N THR A 16 -9.83 -5.32 5.74
CA THR A 16 -11.22 -5.61 6.05
C THR A 16 -11.44 -7.09 5.84
N THR A 17 -11.69 -7.82 6.90
CA THR A 17 -11.99 -9.25 6.87
C THR A 17 -13.47 -9.49 6.59
N THR A 18 -13.76 -10.27 5.56
CA THR A 18 -15.04 -10.93 5.40
C THR A 18 -14.84 -12.44 5.55
N GLU A 19 -15.09 -12.97 6.74
CA GLU A 19 -15.66 -14.32 6.90
C GLU A 19 -16.29 -14.45 8.27
N GLY A 20 -17.60 -14.75 8.25
CA GLY A 20 -18.41 -15.44 9.26
C GLY A 20 -18.35 -14.94 10.72
N HIS A 21 -19.39 -14.20 11.11
CA HIS A 21 -19.79 -13.92 12.49
C HIS A 21 -18.94 -12.97 13.31
N ILE A 22 -19.40 -11.77 13.30
CA ILE A 22 -19.15 -10.53 14.03
C ILE A 22 -18.54 -9.50 13.08
N PRO A 23 -19.28 -8.40 12.77
CA PRO A 23 -18.75 -7.33 11.93
C PRO A 23 -17.71 -6.52 12.70
N ILE A 24 -16.50 -6.98 12.68
CA ILE A 24 -15.37 -6.21 13.17
C ILE A 24 -14.62 -5.71 11.95
N ARG A 25 -15.05 -4.49 11.51
CA ARG A 25 -14.33 -3.59 10.62
C ARG A 25 -14.30 -3.91 9.12
N GLY A 26 -15.46 -4.36 8.59
CA GLY A 26 -15.74 -4.23 7.16
C GLY A 26 -16.09 -2.78 6.80
N THR A 27 -16.28 -2.49 5.52
CA THR A 27 -16.80 -1.19 5.03
C THR A 27 -18.19 -0.86 5.57
N THR A 28 -18.88 -1.83 6.15
CA THR A 28 -20.20 -1.69 6.76
C THR A 28 -20.06 -1.34 8.24
N GLY A 29 -20.64 -0.21 8.65
CA GLY A 29 -20.58 0.27 10.04
C GLY A 29 -19.34 1.09 10.39
N VAL A 30 -18.52 1.46 9.40
CA VAL A 30 -17.42 2.40 9.60
C VAL A 30 -17.97 3.82 9.78
N ILE A 31 -17.41 4.58 10.71
CA ILE A 31 -17.76 5.98 10.92
C ILE A 31 -17.50 6.75 9.63
N GLN A 32 -18.46 7.59 9.19
CA GLN A 32 -18.38 8.30 7.90
C GLN A 32 -17.04 9.02 7.69
N ASN A 33 -16.54 9.68 8.70
CA ASN A 33 -15.25 10.38 8.67
C ASN A 33 -14.05 9.49 8.32
N VAL A 34 -14.08 8.23 8.76
CA VAL A 34 -13.03 7.24 8.45
C VAL A 34 -13.25 6.65 7.07
N ALA A 35 -14.51 6.38 6.70
CA ALA A 35 -14.87 5.91 5.36
C ALA A 35 -14.42 6.90 4.28
N ASP A 36 -14.69 8.19 4.46
CA ASP A 36 -14.26 9.24 3.54
C ASP A 36 -12.72 9.32 3.45
N THR A 37 -12.03 9.08 4.57
CA THR A 37 -10.55 9.04 4.58
C THR A 37 -10.03 7.82 3.81
N LEU A 38 -10.63 6.65 3.97
CA LEU A 38 -10.27 5.45 3.23
C LEU A 38 -10.55 5.61 1.72
N ASP A 39 -11.64 6.28 1.35
CA ASP A 39 -11.95 6.60 -0.04
C ASP A 39 -10.91 7.55 -0.65
N MET A 40 -10.49 8.58 0.08
CA MET A 40 -9.41 9.49 -0.35
C MET A 40 -8.08 8.74 -0.52
N LEU A 41 -7.79 7.75 0.32
CA LEU A 41 -6.64 6.86 0.20
C LEU A 41 -6.83 5.76 -0.86
N ARG A 42 -7.98 5.67 -1.52
CA ARG A 42 -8.36 4.64 -2.50
C ARG A 42 -8.37 3.22 -1.94
N LEU A 43 -8.57 3.08 -0.65
CA LEU A 43 -8.64 1.81 0.08
C LEU A 43 -10.09 1.33 0.25
N ASN A 44 -10.82 1.16 -0.86
CA ASN A 44 -12.26 0.87 -0.87
C ASN A 44 -12.59 -0.62 -0.69
N ARG A 45 -11.58 -1.48 -0.69
CA ARG A 45 -11.75 -2.94 -0.57
C ARG A 45 -10.63 -3.55 0.26
N ILE A 46 -10.93 -4.72 0.79
CA ILE A 46 -10.00 -5.60 1.49
C ILE A 46 -8.77 -5.89 0.63
N SER A 47 -7.63 -6.01 1.27
CA SER A 47 -6.36 -6.37 0.63
C SER A 47 -5.97 -5.45 -0.54
N HIS A 48 -6.51 -4.23 -0.57
CA HIS A 48 -5.99 -3.18 -1.43
C HIS A 48 -4.76 -2.54 -0.77
N ALA A 49 -3.77 -2.25 -1.59
CA ALA A 49 -2.58 -1.54 -1.17
C ALA A 49 -2.34 -0.32 -2.07
N VAL A 50 -1.86 0.74 -1.47
CA VAL A 50 -1.46 1.97 -2.18
C VAL A 50 -0.11 2.43 -1.69
N LEU A 51 0.62 3.10 -2.57
CA LEU A 51 1.86 3.81 -2.24
C LEU A 51 1.52 5.29 -2.02
N VAL A 52 1.96 5.85 -0.93
CA VAL A 52 1.82 7.27 -0.62
C VAL A 52 3.14 7.84 -0.17
N GLU A 53 3.41 9.07 -0.57
CA GLU A 53 4.58 9.84 -0.13
C GLU A 53 4.41 10.28 1.32
N GLU A 54 5.50 10.36 2.08
CA GLU A 54 5.50 10.93 3.42
C GLU A 54 5.16 12.42 3.34
N ASN A 55 3.95 12.76 3.79
CA ASN A 55 3.46 14.13 3.81
C ASN A 55 2.61 14.31 5.08
N PRO A 56 2.71 15.44 5.79
CA PRO A 56 1.90 15.71 6.98
C PRO A 56 0.38 15.51 6.78
N SER A 57 -0.10 15.76 5.56
CA SER A 57 -1.51 15.52 5.22
C SER A 57 -1.85 14.03 5.21
N TYR A 58 -0.98 13.19 4.60
CA TYR A 58 -1.16 11.75 4.61
C TYR A 58 -0.97 11.15 6.00
N GLU A 59 -0.01 11.63 6.80
CA GLU A 59 0.14 11.20 8.19
C GLU A 59 -1.15 11.41 9.00
N GLY A 60 -1.79 12.57 8.84
CA GLY A 60 -3.09 12.84 9.46
C GLY A 60 -4.18 11.87 9.02
N MET A 61 -4.24 11.50 7.73
CA MET A 61 -5.17 10.52 7.20
C MET A 61 -4.88 9.11 7.75
N LEU A 62 -3.61 8.70 7.80
CA LEU A 62 -3.18 7.41 8.35
C LEU A 62 -3.54 7.28 9.81
N GLN A 63 -3.25 8.31 10.59
CA GLN A 63 -3.58 8.33 12.01
C GLN A 63 -5.10 8.26 12.26
N LYS A 64 -5.91 8.85 11.37
CA LYS A 64 -7.37 8.80 11.44
C LYS A 64 -7.92 7.41 11.11
N ALA A 65 -7.29 6.71 10.16
CA ALA A 65 -7.69 5.39 9.71
C ALA A 65 -6.94 4.24 10.42
N LYS A 66 -6.11 4.52 11.42
CA LYS A 66 -5.18 3.58 12.08
C LYS A 66 -5.79 2.27 12.56
N ASP A 67 -7.09 2.32 12.93
CA ASP A 67 -7.82 1.16 13.44
C ASP A 67 -8.38 0.26 12.33
N TYR A 68 -8.13 0.60 11.06
CA TYR A 68 -8.62 -0.12 9.88
C TYR A 68 -7.52 -0.50 8.91
N ILE A 69 -6.33 0.09 9.03
CA ILE A 69 -5.21 -0.08 8.10
C ILE A 69 -3.93 -0.40 8.85
N THR A 70 -2.98 -0.97 8.11
CA THR A 70 -1.59 -1.07 8.54
C THR A 70 -0.69 -0.43 7.50
N TRP A 71 0.40 0.18 7.93
CA TRP A 71 1.35 0.86 7.05
C TRP A 71 2.78 0.77 7.57
N GLY A 72 3.72 1.00 6.68
CA GLY A 72 5.13 0.98 7.04
C GLY A 72 6.04 1.34 5.87
N GLU A 73 7.31 1.33 6.13
CA GLU A 73 8.37 1.70 5.19
C GLU A 73 8.66 0.57 4.20
N ILE A 74 8.91 0.94 2.95
CA ILE A 74 9.15 -0.01 1.86
C ILE A 74 10.45 0.28 1.14
N ASP A 75 11.00 -0.77 0.50
CA ASP A 75 12.19 -0.69 -0.33
C ASP A 75 11.85 -0.77 -1.81
N ALA A 76 12.75 -0.27 -2.65
CA ALA A 76 12.61 -0.34 -4.10
C ALA A 76 12.47 -1.79 -4.63
N GLU A 77 13.14 -2.76 -4.02
CA GLU A 77 13.02 -4.18 -4.37
C GLU A 77 11.60 -4.70 -4.17
N PHE A 78 10.99 -4.33 -3.05
CA PHE A 78 9.62 -4.72 -2.75
C PHE A 78 8.61 -4.05 -3.69
N VAL A 79 8.80 -2.76 -4.00
CA VAL A 79 7.99 -2.03 -4.98
C VAL A 79 8.10 -2.66 -6.37
N ALA A 80 9.31 -3.03 -6.80
CA ALA A 80 9.53 -3.72 -8.08
C ALA A 80 8.78 -5.06 -8.14
N ALA A 81 8.89 -5.88 -7.09
CA ALA A 81 8.17 -7.15 -7.00
C ALA A 81 6.64 -6.95 -7.03
N MET A 82 6.16 -5.86 -6.44
CA MET A 82 4.75 -5.52 -6.42
C MET A 82 4.24 -5.08 -7.78
N ILE A 83 4.96 -4.20 -8.47
CA ILE A 83 4.61 -3.77 -9.83
C ILE A 83 4.61 -4.98 -10.78
N ALA A 84 5.63 -5.82 -10.73
CA ALA A 84 5.75 -6.99 -11.60
C ALA A 84 4.61 -8.00 -11.39
N LYS A 85 4.23 -8.29 -10.15
CA LYS A 85 3.19 -9.28 -9.84
C LYS A 85 1.77 -8.70 -9.90
N ARG A 86 1.57 -7.50 -9.39
CA ARG A 86 0.26 -6.90 -9.15
C ARG A 86 0.00 -5.59 -9.88
N GLY A 87 1.01 -5.00 -10.52
CA GLY A 87 0.83 -3.82 -11.36
C GLY A 87 -0.19 -4.08 -12.46
N ARG A 88 -1.09 -3.13 -12.66
CA ARG A 88 -2.14 -3.19 -13.69
C ARG A 88 -2.27 -1.86 -14.40
N LEU A 89 -2.40 -1.95 -15.71
CA LEU A 89 -2.73 -0.86 -16.60
C LEU A 89 -4.25 -0.67 -16.71
N PRO A 90 -4.71 0.42 -17.33
CA PRO A 90 -6.10 0.54 -17.79
C PRO A 90 -6.47 -0.70 -18.63
N GLY A 91 -7.69 -1.25 -18.45
CA GLY A 91 -8.06 -2.51 -19.07
C GLY A 91 -7.59 -3.78 -18.33
N ASN A 92 -6.96 -3.63 -17.16
CA ASN A 92 -6.48 -4.73 -16.30
C ASN A 92 -5.33 -5.56 -16.86
N VAL A 93 -4.61 -5.03 -17.85
CA VAL A 93 -3.41 -5.63 -18.44
C VAL A 93 -2.27 -5.60 -17.41
N LYS A 94 -1.41 -6.61 -17.39
CA LYS A 94 -0.22 -6.65 -16.53
C LYS A 94 0.82 -5.65 -17.02
N VAL A 95 1.56 -5.08 -16.09
CA VAL A 95 2.76 -4.29 -16.40
C VAL A 95 3.89 -5.24 -16.76
N THR A 96 4.56 -4.99 -17.88
CA THR A 96 5.74 -5.72 -18.36
C THR A 96 6.92 -4.77 -18.51
N ASP A 97 8.14 -5.30 -18.52
CA ASP A 97 9.35 -4.49 -18.74
C ASP A 97 9.31 -3.78 -20.11
N GLU A 98 8.75 -4.45 -21.13
CA GLU A 98 8.55 -3.89 -22.46
C GLU A 98 7.68 -2.63 -22.41
N TYR A 99 6.56 -2.67 -21.67
CA TYR A 99 5.68 -1.53 -21.52
C TYR A 99 6.40 -0.37 -20.82
N VAL A 100 7.20 -0.66 -19.80
CA VAL A 100 7.97 0.35 -19.07
C VAL A 100 8.99 1.00 -20.01
N ALA A 101 9.74 0.22 -20.78
CA ALA A 101 10.73 0.72 -21.72
C ALA A 101 10.13 1.55 -22.87
N GLU A 102 8.91 1.22 -23.33
CA GLU A 102 8.24 1.94 -24.42
C GLU A 102 7.57 3.25 -23.97
N ASN A 103 7.06 3.29 -22.74
CA ASN A 103 6.20 4.38 -22.26
C ASN A 103 6.85 5.26 -21.19
N THR A 104 8.08 4.92 -20.78
CA THR A 104 8.81 5.67 -19.74
C THR A 104 10.28 5.81 -20.10
N ASP A 105 10.97 6.68 -19.39
CA ASP A 105 12.43 6.88 -19.54
C ASP A 105 13.26 5.79 -18.82
N TYR A 106 12.60 4.72 -18.30
CA TYR A 106 13.23 3.65 -17.53
C TYR A 106 13.29 2.36 -18.34
N ALA A 107 14.41 1.66 -18.29
CA ALA A 107 14.60 0.43 -19.05
C ALA A 107 13.83 -0.77 -18.45
N ASN A 108 13.65 -0.81 -17.13
CA ASN A 108 13.08 -1.95 -16.42
C ASN A 108 12.16 -1.51 -15.29
N ILE A 109 11.32 -2.45 -14.81
CA ILE A 109 10.47 -2.25 -13.62
C ILE A 109 11.29 -1.91 -12.37
N GLU A 110 12.52 -2.43 -12.25
CA GLU A 110 13.39 -2.16 -11.10
C GLU A 110 13.86 -0.69 -11.06
N GLU A 111 14.20 -0.11 -12.22
CA GLU A 111 14.58 1.30 -12.31
C GLU A 111 13.38 2.21 -12.03
N LEU A 112 12.23 1.85 -12.59
CA LEU A 112 10.99 2.55 -12.31
C LEU A 112 10.65 2.51 -10.81
N ALA A 113 10.80 1.36 -10.16
CA ALA A 113 10.54 1.21 -8.73
C ALA A 113 11.47 2.10 -7.88
N LYS A 114 12.74 2.21 -8.22
CA LYS A 114 13.67 3.14 -7.57
C LYS A 114 13.23 4.59 -7.73
N ALA A 115 12.83 4.98 -8.95
CA ALA A 115 12.35 6.33 -9.21
C ALA A 115 11.05 6.65 -8.46
N VAL A 116 10.17 5.66 -8.28
CA VAL A 116 8.93 5.80 -7.49
C VAL A 116 9.27 5.99 -6.01
N VAL A 117 10.16 5.18 -5.45
CA VAL A 117 10.61 5.30 -4.04
C VAL A 117 11.35 6.62 -3.79
N GLU A 118 12.07 7.12 -4.77
CA GLU A 118 12.70 8.45 -4.70
C GLU A 118 11.72 9.61 -4.97
N SER A 119 10.42 9.32 -5.07
CA SER A 119 9.34 10.29 -5.37
C SER A 119 9.56 11.13 -6.64
N LYS A 120 10.37 10.63 -7.58
CA LYS A 120 10.65 11.30 -8.86
C LYS A 120 9.48 11.15 -9.84
N VAL A 121 8.77 10.03 -9.76
CA VAL A 121 7.69 9.66 -10.69
C VAL A 121 6.54 9.03 -9.91
N LYS A 122 5.31 9.43 -10.24
CA LYS A 122 4.10 8.81 -9.71
C LYS A 122 3.63 7.70 -10.64
N LEU A 123 3.16 6.60 -10.08
CA LEU A 123 2.61 5.48 -10.86
C LEU A 123 1.47 5.90 -11.81
N ALA A 124 0.69 6.90 -11.41
CA ALA A 124 -0.39 7.42 -12.23
C ALA A 124 0.11 8.10 -13.52
N ASP A 125 1.27 8.77 -13.46
CA ASP A 125 1.85 9.49 -14.60
C ASP A 125 2.35 8.51 -15.67
N VAL A 126 2.78 7.32 -15.24
CA VAL A 126 3.20 6.20 -16.11
C VAL A 126 2.02 5.37 -16.62
N GLY A 127 0.79 5.74 -16.27
CA GLY A 127 -0.42 5.00 -16.63
C GLY A 127 -0.65 3.72 -15.82
N ILE A 128 0.14 3.47 -14.78
CA ILE A 128 -0.05 2.33 -13.88
C ILE A 128 -1.11 2.70 -12.84
N LYS A 129 -2.07 1.81 -12.60
CA LYS A 129 -3.07 2.03 -11.55
C LYS A 129 -2.40 2.12 -10.19
N PRO A 130 -2.63 3.19 -9.41
CA PRO A 130 -1.97 3.40 -8.12
C PRO A 130 -2.50 2.48 -7.01
N VAL A 131 -3.46 1.60 -7.31
CA VAL A 131 -4.04 0.64 -6.37
C VAL A 131 -3.65 -0.78 -6.76
N PHE A 132 -3.01 -1.47 -5.86
CA PHE A 132 -2.62 -2.87 -6.01
C PHE A 132 -3.64 -3.78 -5.32
N ARG A 133 -4.11 -4.79 -6.03
CA ARG A 133 -5.04 -5.80 -5.50
C ARG A 133 -4.23 -7.00 -5.05
N LEU A 134 -4.03 -7.11 -3.75
CA LEU A 134 -3.29 -8.21 -3.13
C LEU A 134 -4.22 -9.39 -2.82
N HIS A 135 -3.62 -10.52 -2.43
CA HIS A 135 -4.33 -11.64 -1.81
C HIS A 135 -4.35 -11.49 -0.30
N PRO A 136 -5.27 -12.13 0.40
CA PRO A 136 -5.15 -12.32 1.83
C PRO A 136 -3.80 -12.94 2.18
N PRO A 137 -3.17 -12.57 3.30
CA PRO A 137 -1.85 -13.07 3.65
C PRO A 137 -1.86 -14.58 3.85
N ARG A 138 -0.88 -15.27 3.29
CA ARG A 138 -0.65 -16.68 3.58
C ARG A 138 -0.34 -16.81 5.08
N LYS A 139 -0.95 -17.77 5.76
CA LYS A 139 -0.95 -17.98 7.24
C LYS A 139 -1.81 -16.99 8.03
N GLY A 140 -2.62 -16.15 7.35
CA GLY A 140 -3.52 -15.20 8.00
C GLY A 140 -2.84 -13.98 8.58
N TYR A 141 -3.64 -13.16 9.22
CA TYR A 141 -3.18 -12.03 10.02
C TYR A 141 -2.93 -12.49 11.47
N GLU A 142 -2.15 -11.72 12.20
CA GLU A 142 -2.10 -11.78 13.66
C GLU A 142 -3.45 -11.29 14.23
N ASP A 143 -3.53 -10.81 15.45
CA ASP A 143 -4.83 -10.30 15.94
C ASP A 143 -5.22 -9.01 15.20
N ILE A 144 -6.36 -9.05 14.51
CA ILE A 144 -6.93 -7.91 13.76
C ILE A 144 -7.59 -6.86 14.66
N ARG A 145 -7.66 -7.08 15.96
CA ARG A 145 -8.25 -6.16 16.94
C ARG A 145 -7.23 -5.30 17.64
N LEU A 146 -6.00 -5.77 17.67
CA LEU A 146 -4.90 -5.13 18.38
C LEU A 146 -3.98 -4.37 17.42
N SER A 147 -3.32 -3.36 17.97
CA SER A 147 -2.25 -2.66 17.25
C SER A 147 -1.00 -3.54 17.15
N VAL A 148 -0.14 -3.24 16.18
CA VAL A 148 1.16 -3.94 16.03
C VAL A 148 1.98 -3.85 17.32
N LYS A 149 1.91 -2.74 18.05
CA LYS A 149 2.61 -2.56 19.34
C LYS A 149 2.13 -3.53 20.44
N GLU A 150 0.92 -4.03 20.32
CA GLU A 150 0.29 -4.97 21.25
C GLU A 150 0.29 -6.41 20.73
N GLY A 151 1.02 -6.68 19.64
CA GLY A 151 1.10 -7.98 18.99
C GLY A 151 -0.01 -8.26 17.98
N GLY A 152 -0.71 -7.22 17.53
CA GLY A 152 -1.76 -7.31 16.50
C GLY A 152 -1.29 -6.87 15.12
N SER A 153 -2.25 -6.58 14.26
CA SER A 153 -2.00 -6.29 12.83
C SER A 153 -2.25 -4.84 12.42
N LEU A 154 -2.77 -3.99 13.31
CA LEU A 154 -3.23 -2.65 12.97
C LEU A 154 -2.20 -1.55 13.25
N GLY A 155 -2.20 -0.51 12.43
CA GLY A 155 -1.39 0.69 12.63
C GLY A 155 0.01 0.58 11.99
N TYR A 156 0.92 1.39 12.51
CA TYR A 156 2.29 1.47 12.00
C TYR A 156 3.10 0.23 12.33
N ARG A 157 3.66 -0.41 11.31
CA ARG A 157 4.42 -1.66 11.38
C ARG A 157 5.92 -1.48 11.05
N GLY A 158 6.33 -0.31 10.61
CA GLY A 158 7.71 -0.06 10.19
C GLY A 158 8.14 -0.97 9.04
N GLU A 159 9.36 -1.50 9.09
CA GLU A 159 9.91 -2.36 8.05
C GLU A 159 9.25 -3.76 7.97
N GLU A 160 8.60 -4.23 9.04
CA GLU A 160 7.90 -5.53 9.07
C GLU A 160 6.72 -5.60 8.08
N ILE A 161 6.28 -4.46 7.55
CA ILE A 161 5.26 -4.38 6.50
C ILE A 161 5.66 -5.17 5.25
N LYS A 162 6.96 -5.26 4.95
CA LYS A 162 7.50 -6.01 3.81
C LYS A 162 7.22 -7.50 3.91
N ASP A 163 7.33 -8.07 5.11
CA ASP A 163 7.07 -9.49 5.34
C ASP A 163 5.59 -9.81 5.19
N LEU A 164 4.72 -8.94 5.69
CA LEU A 164 3.28 -9.05 5.44
C LEU A 164 2.99 -8.95 3.93
N GLY A 165 3.51 -7.93 3.26
CA GLY A 165 3.34 -7.73 1.83
C GLY A 165 3.82 -8.90 0.98
N LYS A 166 4.98 -9.51 1.31
CA LYS A 166 5.49 -10.71 0.63
C LYS A 166 4.55 -11.91 0.79
N ARG A 167 3.86 -12.02 1.92
CA ARG A 167 2.82 -13.06 2.14
C ARG A 167 1.52 -12.80 1.37
N MET A 168 1.31 -11.57 0.91
CA MET A 168 0.10 -11.12 0.17
C MET A 168 0.32 -11.02 -1.35
N LEU A 169 1.55 -11.05 -1.82
CA LEU A 169 1.93 -11.10 -3.23
C LEU A 169 1.82 -12.52 -3.81
#